data_be0ba896ee848005690f246587a40e25
#
_entry.id   be0ba896ee848005690f246587a40e25
#
_cell.length_a   1.000
_cell.length_b   1.000
_cell.length_c   1.000
_cell.angle_alpha   90.00
_cell.angle_beta   90.00
_cell.angle_gamma   90.00
#
_symmetry.space_group_name_H-M   'P 1'
#
loop_
_entity.id
_entity.type
_entity.pdbx_description
1 polymer ?
#
loop_
_entity_poly.entity_id
_entity_poly.type
_entity_poly.pdbx_seq_one_letter_code
_entity_poly.pdbx_strand_id
1 'polypeptide(L)'
;MRVTLLSSCGLLFEQGRQALLIDALNKQFRCYYGLPPETFSRMLAGEPPFDALCGILCTHAHPDHYNEGRTRQLAQASGAPVFVPRADTPQEQVMQLGPFRVSFYRFPHIPVPGWDAIDHGVFLIEAAGRCIYVTADAQIDVDRHRSILAGRRVDAAFWNGQYLSYPQTRALLAETSDRNYVYHIPIDEKDVCGICRKCERNMARFSAELSTVKLLEAYPSEIVIE
;
A
#
# COMPACT_ATOMS: atom_id res chain seq x y z
N MET A 1 -0.68 16.46 1.74
CA MET A 1 -1.27 15.15 2.04
C MET A 1 -0.37 14.42 3.02
N ARG A 2 -0.92 13.73 4.02
CA ARG A 2 -0.15 12.89 4.95
C ARG A 2 -0.44 11.43 4.67
N VAL A 3 0.58 10.58 4.77
CA VAL A 3 0.44 9.12 4.66
C VAL A 3 1.07 8.48 5.89
N THR A 4 0.34 7.61 6.57
CA THR A 4 0.85 6.87 7.73
C THR A 4 0.82 5.37 7.44
N LEU A 5 1.97 4.70 7.56
CA LEU A 5 2.06 3.25 7.56
C LEU A 5 1.64 2.73 8.94
N LEU A 6 0.52 2.02 9.02
CA LEU A 6 -0.08 1.54 10.29
C LEU A 6 0.31 0.09 10.65
N SER A 7 0.68 -0.69 9.65
CA SER A 7 1.06 -2.10 9.76
C SER A 7 1.99 -2.46 8.60
N SER A 8 2.36 -3.72 8.41
CA SER A 8 3.26 -4.14 7.32
C SER A 8 2.86 -3.59 5.95
N CYS A 9 1.56 -3.54 5.65
CA CYS A 9 1.04 -3.06 4.35
C CYS A 9 -0.05 -1.99 4.49
N GLY A 10 -0.51 -1.72 5.72
CA GLY A 10 -1.65 -0.84 5.98
C GLY A 10 -1.31 0.62 5.89
N LEU A 11 -1.91 1.33 4.94
CA LEU A 11 -1.71 2.77 4.72
C LEU A 11 -2.97 3.56 5.10
N LEU A 12 -2.76 4.66 5.82
CA LEU A 12 -3.74 5.71 6.09
C LEU A 12 -3.35 6.96 5.32
N PHE A 13 -4.23 7.44 4.47
CA PHE A 13 -4.10 8.72 3.76
C PHE A 13 -4.98 9.76 4.41
N GLU A 14 -4.42 10.95 4.68
CA GLU A 14 -5.13 12.07 5.29
C GLU A 14 -5.05 13.31 4.40
N GLN A 15 -6.21 13.92 4.15
CA GLN A 15 -6.33 15.20 3.47
C GLN A 15 -7.34 16.09 4.19
N GLY A 16 -6.87 17.15 4.84
CA GLY A 16 -7.68 17.92 5.77
C GLY A 16 -8.13 17.05 6.94
N ARG A 17 -9.44 16.98 7.17
CA ARG A 17 -10.03 16.10 8.21
C ARG A 17 -10.45 14.71 7.69
N GLN A 18 -10.38 14.49 6.39
CA GLN A 18 -10.85 13.24 5.78
C GLN A 18 -9.72 12.24 5.60
N ALA A 19 -10.05 10.97 5.78
CA ALA A 19 -9.10 9.89 5.75
C ALA A 19 -9.56 8.73 4.86
N LEU A 20 -8.57 8.02 4.26
CA LEU A 20 -8.76 6.86 3.40
C LEU A 20 -7.82 5.74 3.88
N LEU A 21 -8.32 4.52 3.99
CA LEU A 21 -7.53 3.34 4.36
C LEU A 21 -7.28 2.45 3.16
N ILE A 22 -6.03 1.93 3.05
CA ILE A 22 -5.66 0.90 2.08
C ILE A 22 -4.93 -0.21 2.82
N ASP A 23 -5.40 -1.47 2.71
CA ASP A 23 -4.82 -2.68 3.33
C ASP A 23 -4.59 -2.58 4.85
N ALA A 24 -5.30 -1.67 5.53
CA ALA A 24 -4.97 -1.26 6.89
C ALA A 24 -5.65 -2.09 8.00
N LEU A 25 -6.48 -3.08 7.65
CA LEU A 25 -7.30 -3.83 8.63
C LEU A 25 -6.84 -5.28 8.84
N ASN A 26 -5.66 -5.60 8.36
CA ASN A 26 -5.06 -6.92 8.46
C ASN A 26 -4.81 -7.32 9.94
N LYS A 27 -4.76 -8.62 10.18
CA LYS A 27 -4.22 -9.20 11.42
C LYS A 27 -2.79 -9.65 11.20
N GLN A 28 -2.08 -9.93 12.31
CA GLN A 28 -0.78 -10.59 12.21
C GLN A 28 -0.89 -11.86 11.37
N PHE A 29 -0.03 -11.99 10.37
CA PHE A 29 0.01 -13.16 9.52
C PHE A 29 1.47 -13.52 9.19
N ARG A 30 1.92 -14.71 9.60
CA ARG A 30 3.32 -15.16 9.46
C ARG A 30 4.29 -14.13 10.06
N CYS A 31 5.23 -13.62 9.25
CA CYS A 31 6.19 -12.59 9.63
C CYS A 31 5.67 -11.15 9.45
N TYR A 32 4.47 -10.96 8.90
CA TYR A 32 3.91 -9.64 8.64
C TYR A 32 3.11 -9.13 9.83
N TYR A 33 3.43 -7.92 10.27
CA TYR A 33 2.82 -7.27 11.41
C TYR A 33 1.43 -6.76 11.05
N GLY A 34 0.43 -7.14 11.84
CA GLY A 34 -0.95 -6.68 11.66
C GLY A 34 -1.22 -5.33 12.33
N LEU A 35 -2.38 -4.75 12.03
CA LEU A 35 -2.86 -3.56 12.73
C LEU A 35 -3.00 -3.84 14.24
N PRO A 36 -2.39 -3.03 15.12
CA PRO A 36 -2.52 -3.19 16.57
C PRO A 36 -3.98 -3.15 17.04
N PRO A 37 -4.37 -3.99 18.01
CA PRO A 37 -5.75 -4.02 18.52
C PRO A 37 -6.22 -2.67 19.07
N GLU A 38 -5.35 -1.92 19.75
CA GLU A 38 -5.64 -0.60 20.28
C GLU A 38 -5.91 0.43 19.16
N THR A 39 -5.16 0.38 18.07
CA THR A 39 -5.42 1.23 16.90
C THR A 39 -6.76 0.88 16.26
N PHE A 40 -7.09 -0.41 16.15
CA PHE A 40 -8.39 -0.84 15.64
C PHE A 40 -9.55 -0.38 16.54
N SER A 41 -9.38 -0.44 17.87
CA SER A 41 -10.37 0.07 18.82
C SER A 41 -10.61 1.56 18.66
N ARG A 42 -9.56 2.36 18.46
CA ARG A 42 -9.65 3.79 18.16
C ARG A 42 -10.39 4.08 16.85
N MET A 43 -10.14 3.26 15.82
CA MET A 43 -10.89 3.33 14.55
C MET A 43 -12.39 3.11 14.75
N LEU A 44 -12.76 2.08 15.53
CA LEU A 44 -14.17 1.78 15.84
C LEU A 44 -14.83 2.87 16.67
N ALA A 45 -14.09 3.51 17.55
CA ALA A 45 -14.57 4.65 18.36
C ALA A 45 -14.69 5.95 17.54
N GLY A 46 -14.23 5.97 16.29
CA GLY A 46 -14.20 7.19 15.48
C GLY A 46 -13.29 8.27 16.07
N GLU A 47 -12.19 7.87 16.72
CA GLU A 47 -11.22 8.85 17.21
C GLU A 47 -10.37 9.41 16.07
N PRO A 48 -9.98 10.69 16.10
CA PRO A 48 -9.08 11.23 15.10
C PRO A 48 -7.78 10.41 14.97
N PRO A 49 -7.30 10.21 13.73
CA PRO A 49 -7.76 10.72 12.44
C PRO A 49 -8.84 9.86 11.75
N PHE A 50 -9.48 8.93 12.46
CA PHE A 50 -10.44 7.97 11.91
C PHE A 50 -11.90 8.45 11.98
N ASP A 51 -12.15 9.66 12.50
CA ASP A 51 -13.48 10.25 12.70
C ASP A 51 -14.18 10.66 11.39
N ALA A 52 -13.46 10.70 10.26
CA ALA A 52 -13.99 11.07 8.96
C ALA A 52 -13.44 10.16 7.84
N LEU A 53 -13.59 8.85 8.01
CA LEU A 53 -13.21 7.87 7.00
C LEU A 53 -14.15 7.99 5.78
N CYS A 54 -13.56 8.20 4.60
CA CYS A 54 -14.28 8.30 3.34
C CYS A 54 -14.13 7.07 2.45
N GLY A 55 -13.30 6.09 2.85
CA GLY A 55 -13.17 4.81 2.15
C GLY A 55 -12.26 3.82 2.87
N ILE A 56 -12.56 2.54 2.65
CA ILE A 56 -11.78 1.38 3.12
C ILE A 56 -11.48 0.54 1.88
N LEU A 57 -10.24 0.60 1.40
CA LEU A 57 -9.82 -0.07 0.18
C LEU A 57 -8.89 -1.25 0.50
N CYS A 58 -8.91 -2.23 -0.38
CA CYS A 58 -8.02 -3.38 -0.32
C CYS A 58 -7.43 -3.63 -1.72
N THR A 59 -6.13 -3.91 -1.79
CA THR A 59 -5.46 -4.29 -3.05
C THR A 59 -5.77 -5.72 -3.45
N HIS A 60 -5.94 -6.61 -2.47
CA HIS A 60 -6.31 -8.01 -2.64
C HIS A 60 -6.69 -8.65 -1.30
N ALA A 61 -7.24 -9.87 -1.32
CA ALA A 61 -7.83 -10.49 -0.14
C ALA A 61 -6.91 -11.49 0.61
N HIS A 62 -5.56 -11.36 0.52
CA HIS A 62 -4.67 -12.16 1.36
C HIS A 62 -4.75 -11.72 2.83
N PRO A 63 -4.51 -12.63 3.81
CA PRO A 63 -4.71 -12.35 5.24
C PRO A 63 -3.83 -11.24 5.82
N ASP A 64 -2.68 -10.97 5.22
CA ASP A 64 -1.77 -9.88 5.57
C ASP A 64 -2.17 -8.51 4.99
N HIS A 65 -3.17 -8.46 4.11
CA HIS A 65 -3.77 -7.23 3.55
C HIS A 65 -5.22 -7.03 3.98
N TYR A 66 -5.96 -8.12 4.14
CA TYR A 66 -7.41 -8.09 4.34
C TYR A 66 -7.87 -8.94 5.53
N ASN A 67 -8.82 -8.40 6.29
CA ASN A 67 -9.58 -9.16 7.27
C ASN A 67 -11.06 -8.79 7.17
N GLU A 68 -11.87 -9.70 6.67
CA GLU A 68 -13.30 -9.49 6.44
C GLU A 68 -14.05 -9.02 7.69
N GLY A 69 -13.79 -9.66 8.85
CA GLY A 69 -14.44 -9.32 10.10
C GLY A 69 -14.17 -7.88 10.55
N ARG A 70 -12.89 -7.44 10.53
CA ARG A 70 -12.50 -6.08 10.88
C ARG A 70 -13.04 -5.07 9.86
N THR A 71 -12.97 -5.40 8.57
CA THR A 71 -13.47 -4.53 7.50
C THR A 71 -14.97 -4.29 7.64
N ARG A 72 -15.75 -5.34 7.87
CA ARG A 72 -17.19 -5.23 8.09
C ARG A 72 -17.52 -4.40 9.33
N GLN A 73 -16.84 -4.64 10.46
CA GLN A 73 -17.05 -3.89 11.71
C GLN A 73 -16.76 -2.40 11.52
N LEU A 74 -15.63 -2.06 10.90
CA LEU A 74 -15.28 -0.66 10.69
C LEU A 74 -16.21 0.03 9.67
N ALA A 75 -16.58 -0.66 8.60
CA ALA A 75 -17.53 -0.12 7.63
C ALA A 75 -18.91 0.17 8.28
N GLN A 76 -19.38 -0.70 9.16
CA GLN A 76 -20.62 -0.48 9.93
C GLN A 76 -20.49 0.70 10.91
N ALA A 77 -19.36 0.84 11.58
CA ALA A 77 -19.15 1.90 12.56
C ALA A 77 -18.98 3.28 11.91
N SER A 78 -18.23 3.35 10.79
CA SER A 78 -17.90 4.61 10.12
C SER A 78 -18.86 5.03 9.00
N GLY A 79 -19.62 4.07 8.43
CA GLY A 79 -20.40 4.29 7.21
C GLY A 79 -19.54 4.39 5.93
N ALA A 80 -18.23 4.20 6.01
CA ALA A 80 -17.33 4.32 4.87
C ALA A 80 -17.55 3.19 3.84
N PRO A 81 -17.56 3.50 2.53
CA PRO A 81 -17.65 2.49 1.49
C PRO A 81 -16.42 1.59 1.49
N VAL A 82 -16.63 0.32 1.14
CA VAL A 82 -15.58 -0.70 1.07
C VAL A 82 -15.35 -1.10 -0.38
N PHE A 83 -14.08 -1.20 -0.77
CA PHE A 83 -13.66 -1.77 -2.04
C PHE A 83 -12.65 -2.89 -1.81
N VAL A 84 -12.98 -4.09 -2.30
CA VAL A 84 -12.09 -5.26 -2.36
C VAL A 84 -12.23 -5.84 -3.76
N PRO A 85 -11.15 -5.99 -4.54
CA PRO A 85 -11.26 -6.53 -5.90
C PRO A 85 -11.77 -7.98 -5.89
N ARG A 86 -12.60 -8.29 -6.88
CA ARG A 86 -13.22 -9.61 -7.11
C ARG A 86 -13.11 -9.97 -8.58
N ALA A 87 -13.47 -11.19 -8.94
CA ALA A 87 -13.40 -11.69 -10.32
C ALA A 87 -14.14 -10.80 -11.34
N ASP A 88 -15.25 -10.19 -10.92
CA ASP A 88 -16.10 -9.30 -11.73
C ASP A 88 -15.68 -7.81 -11.68
N THR A 89 -14.68 -7.44 -10.88
CA THR A 89 -14.16 -6.07 -10.84
C THR A 89 -13.57 -5.69 -12.20
N PRO A 90 -13.91 -4.52 -12.78
CA PRO A 90 -13.35 -4.07 -14.05
C PRO A 90 -11.81 -3.97 -14.05
N GLN A 91 -11.20 -3.99 -15.25
CA GLN A 91 -9.75 -3.79 -15.41
C GLN A 91 -9.29 -2.44 -14.85
N GLU A 92 -10.13 -1.43 -15.00
CA GLU A 92 -9.93 -0.08 -14.47
C GLU A 92 -11.22 0.42 -13.83
N GLN A 93 -11.09 1.08 -12.67
CA GLN A 93 -12.23 1.70 -11.98
C GLN A 93 -11.79 2.98 -11.29
N VAL A 94 -12.57 4.04 -11.46
CA VAL A 94 -12.35 5.32 -10.76
C VAL A 94 -13.42 5.50 -9.70
N MET A 95 -12.99 5.89 -8.50
CA MET A 95 -13.85 6.16 -7.35
C MET A 95 -13.58 7.57 -6.82
N GLN A 96 -14.65 8.32 -6.50
CA GLN A 96 -14.51 9.58 -5.75
C GLN A 96 -14.87 9.32 -4.30
N LEU A 97 -13.88 9.42 -3.40
CA LEU A 97 -14.01 9.12 -1.97
C LEU A 97 -13.60 10.36 -1.17
N GLY A 98 -14.57 11.19 -0.82
CA GLY A 98 -14.30 12.50 -0.23
C GLY A 98 -13.38 13.34 -1.14
N PRO A 99 -12.23 13.85 -0.64
CA PRO A 99 -11.27 14.62 -1.43
C PRO A 99 -10.38 13.75 -2.32
N PHE A 100 -10.44 12.42 -2.17
CA PHE A 100 -9.58 11.50 -2.90
C PHE A 100 -10.25 11.02 -4.19
N ARG A 101 -9.59 11.22 -5.32
CA ARG A 101 -9.90 10.52 -6.56
C ARG A 101 -8.99 9.30 -6.63
N VAL A 102 -9.57 8.11 -6.59
CA VAL A 102 -8.84 6.84 -6.55
C VAL A 102 -9.07 6.09 -7.85
N SER A 103 -7.99 5.81 -8.58
CA SER A 103 -8.04 4.95 -9.76
C SER A 103 -7.44 3.59 -9.39
N PHE A 104 -8.26 2.55 -9.51
CA PHE A 104 -7.87 1.16 -9.39
C PHE A 104 -7.52 0.61 -10.77
N TYR A 105 -6.42 -0.14 -10.85
CA TYR A 105 -6.03 -0.91 -12.02
C TYR A 105 -5.79 -2.35 -11.63
N ARG A 106 -6.52 -3.29 -12.25
CA ARG A 106 -6.28 -4.72 -12.04
C ARG A 106 -4.86 -5.05 -12.46
N PHE A 107 -4.12 -5.73 -11.61
CA PHE A 107 -2.71 -6.05 -11.80
C PHE A 107 -2.42 -7.46 -11.29
N PRO A 108 -1.60 -8.28 -11.97
CA PRO A 108 -1.24 -9.60 -11.47
C PRO A 108 -0.53 -9.52 -10.12
N HIS A 109 -0.88 -10.44 -9.22
CA HIS A 109 -0.18 -10.62 -7.95
C HIS A 109 1.15 -11.35 -8.16
N ILE A 110 2.13 -11.11 -7.30
CA ILE A 110 3.37 -11.87 -7.22
C ILE A 110 3.03 -13.36 -7.07
N PRO A 111 3.59 -14.27 -7.89
CA PRO A 111 3.37 -15.69 -7.69
C PRO A 111 3.87 -16.16 -6.32
N VAL A 112 2.97 -16.73 -5.52
CA VAL A 112 3.32 -17.32 -4.21
C VAL A 112 3.15 -18.82 -4.30
N PRO A 113 4.21 -19.62 -4.11
CA PRO A 113 4.11 -21.09 -4.17
C PRO A 113 3.05 -21.62 -3.19
N GLY A 114 2.15 -22.48 -3.70
CA GLY A 114 1.08 -23.10 -2.91
C GLY A 114 -0.13 -22.21 -2.65
N TRP A 115 -0.23 -21.04 -3.29
CA TRP A 115 -1.40 -20.18 -3.25
C TRP A 115 -2.04 -20.06 -4.62
N ASP A 116 -3.36 -20.03 -4.65
CA ASP A 116 -4.11 -19.81 -5.88
C ASP A 116 -3.94 -18.34 -6.36
N ALA A 117 -4.20 -18.13 -7.65
CA ALA A 117 -4.25 -16.78 -8.20
C ALA A 117 -5.36 -15.98 -7.50
N ILE A 118 -5.04 -14.74 -7.10
CA ILE A 118 -5.96 -13.85 -6.42
C ILE A 118 -6.20 -12.58 -7.24
N ASP A 119 -7.42 -12.05 -7.14
CA ASP A 119 -7.76 -10.75 -7.70
C ASP A 119 -6.98 -9.66 -6.96
N HIS A 120 -6.10 -9.00 -7.68
CA HIS A 120 -5.20 -7.99 -7.15
C HIS A 120 -5.19 -6.76 -8.05
N GLY A 121 -4.89 -5.59 -7.46
CA GLY A 121 -4.67 -4.39 -8.23
C GLY A 121 -3.82 -3.36 -7.51
N VAL A 122 -3.51 -2.32 -8.26
CA VAL A 122 -2.73 -1.17 -7.83
C VAL A 122 -3.61 0.07 -7.80
N PHE A 123 -3.25 1.07 -7.00
CA PHE A 123 -4.01 2.31 -6.88
C PHE A 123 -3.17 3.53 -7.27
N LEU A 124 -3.79 4.46 -8.00
CA LEU A 124 -3.38 5.86 -8.07
C LEU A 124 -4.35 6.68 -7.22
N ILE A 125 -3.82 7.46 -6.29
CA ILE A 125 -4.57 8.26 -5.32
C ILE A 125 -4.24 9.72 -5.55
N GLU A 126 -5.21 10.49 -5.97
CA GLU A 126 -5.07 11.91 -6.27
C GLU A 126 -5.89 12.73 -5.26
N ALA A 127 -5.25 13.69 -4.58
CA ALA A 127 -5.92 14.67 -3.71
C ALA A 127 -5.06 15.93 -3.56
N ALA A 128 -5.68 17.09 -3.52
CA ALA A 128 -5.01 18.40 -3.36
C ALA A 128 -3.84 18.63 -4.33
N GLY A 129 -3.98 18.20 -5.59
CA GLY A 129 -2.94 18.33 -6.62
C GLY A 129 -1.75 17.37 -6.46
N ARG A 130 -1.84 16.40 -5.56
CA ARG A 130 -0.83 15.35 -5.36
C ARG A 130 -1.32 14.02 -5.91
N CYS A 131 -0.39 13.21 -6.40
CA CYS A 131 -0.64 11.88 -6.92
C CYS A 131 0.29 10.86 -6.25
N ILE A 132 -0.28 9.79 -5.69
CA ILE A 132 0.47 8.72 -5.03
C ILE A 132 0.15 7.39 -5.71
N TYR A 133 1.19 6.58 -5.94
CA TYR A 133 1.07 5.25 -6.52
C TYR A 133 1.30 4.17 -5.47
N VAL A 134 0.37 3.21 -5.34
CA VAL A 134 0.46 2.10 -4.39
C VAL A 134 0.38 0.79 -5.14
N THR A 135 1.42 -0.04 -5.03
CA THR A 135 1.54 -1.27 -5.81
C THR A 135 1.24 -2.54 -5.02
N ALA A 136 1.35 -2.50 -3.69
CA ALA A 136 1.25 -3.68 -2.82
C ALA A 136 2.06 -4.87 -3.39
N ASP A 137 1.42 -6.02 -3.54
CA ASP A 137 2.06 -7.25 -4.02
C ASP A 137 1.97 -7.43 -5.55
N ALA A 138 2.03 -6.31 -6.28
CA ALA A 138 2.07 -6.36 -7.74
C ALA A 138 3.26 -7.19 -8.25
N GLN A 139 2.97 -8.06 -9.22
CA GLN A 139 3.99 -8.79 -9.96
C GLN A 139 4.92 -7.81 -10.68
N ILE A 140 6.18 -8.21 -10.90
CA ILE A 140 7.13 -7.42 -11.69
C ILE A 140 6.71 -7.46 -13.17
N ASP A 141 6.09 -6.36 -13.61
CA ASP A 141 5.70 -6.10 -14.99
C ASP A 141 5.92 -4.60 -15.26
N VAL A 142 7.14 -4.26 -15.66
CA VAL A 142 7.59 -2.88 -15.84
C VAL A 142 6.76 -2.15 -16.90
N ASP A 143 6.42 -2.82 -17.99
CA ASP A 143 5.69 -2.20 -19.11
C ASP A 143 4.24 -1.90 -18.71
N ARG A 144 3.63 -2.76 -17.91
CA ARG A 144 2.28 -2.52 -17.38
C ARG A 144 2.26 -1.35 -16.40
N HIS A 145 3.25 -1.23 -15.51
CA HIS A 145 3.38 -0.05 -14.65
C HIS A 145 3.55 1.23 -15.47
N ARG A 146 4.42 1.22 -16.49
CA ARG A 146 4.59 2.37 -17.39
C ARG A 146 3.30 2.72 -18.12
N SER A 147 2.53 1.73 -18.56
CA SER A 147 1.24 1.95 -19.21
C SER A 147 0.24 2.63 -18.26
N ILE A 148 0.13 2.17 -17.00
CA ILE A 148 -0.74 2.78 -15.99
C ILE A 148 -0.33 4.21 -15.69
N LEU A 149 0.97 4.46 -15.53
CA LEU A 149 1.51 5.78 -15.24
C LEU A 149 1.42 6.72 -16.45
N ALA A 150 1.37 6.18 -17.67
CA ALA A 150 1.25 6.95 -18.92
C ALA A 150 2.26 8.12 -19.04
N GLY A 151 3.51 7.87 -18.63
CA GLY A 151 4.59 8.86 -18.62
C GLY A 151 4.50 9.88 -17.47
N ARG A 152 3.50 9.80 -16.58
CA ARG A 152 3.42 10.68 -15.39
C ARG A 152 4.42 10.28 -14.34
N ARG A 153 5.08 11.27 -13.74
CA ARG A 153 5.72 11.10 -12.44
C ARG A 153 4.70 11.36 -11.34
N VAL A 154 4.78 10.60 -10.25
CA VAL A 154 3.93 10.78 -9.08
C VAL A 154 4.72 11.45 -7.94
N ASP A 155 4.02 12.07 -7.00
CA ASP A 155 4.65 12.74 -5.85
C ASP A 155 5.28 11.75 -4.86
N ALA A 156 4.71 10.54 -4.77
CA ALA A 156 5.28 9.42 -4.01
C ALA A 156 4.80 8.08 -4.56
N ALA A 157 5.60 7.04 -4.39
CA ALA A 157 5.22 5.68 -4.76
C ALA A 157 5.59 4.67 -3.67
N PHE A 158 4.71 3.69 -3.45
CA PHE A 158 4.84 2.63 -2.45
C PHE A 158 4.99 1.28 -3.14
N TRP A 159 6.11 0.60 -2.90
CA TRP A 159 6.55 -0.61 -3.57
C TRP A 159 6.82 -1.74 -2.59
N ASN A 160 6.69 -2.99 -3.03
CA ASN A 160 7.22 -4.11 -2.26
C ASN A 160 8.74 -4.30 -2.48
N GLY A 161 9.40 -5.02 -1.57
CA GLY A 161 10.85 -5.18 -1.57
C GLY A 161 11.44 -5.92 -2.78
N GLN A 162 10.64 -6.60 -3.60
CA GLN A 162 11.15 -7.30 -4.78
C GLN A 162 11.65 -6.35 -5.87
N TYR A 163 11.06 -5.13 -5.93
CA TYR A 163 11.45 -4.11 -6.90
C TYR A 163 12.88 -3.59 -6.72
N LEU A 164 13.51 -3.83 -5.59
CA LEU A 164 14.94 -3.51 -5.38
C LEU A 164 15.89 -4.49 -6.09
N SER A 165 15.40 -5.66 -6.52
CA SER A 165 16.27 -6.78 -6.89
C SER A 165 16.76 -6.76 -8.35
N TYR A 166 16.06 -6.08 -9.27
CA TYR A 166 16.33 -6.15 -10.70
C TYR A 166 16.64 -4.78 -11.29
N PRO A 167 17.59 -4.67 -12.27
CA PRO A 167 17.94 -3.38 -12.87
C PRO A 167 16.73 -2.64 -13.47
N GLN A 168 15.86 -3.37 -14.19
CA GLN A 168 14.69 -2.76 -14.83
C GLN A 168 13.67 -2.23 -13.83
N THR A 169 13.53 -2.85 -12.65
CA THR A 169 12.62 -2.35 -11.62
C THR A 169 13.23 -1.15 -10.88
N ARG A 170 14.54 -1.14 -10.65
CA ARG A 170 15.23 0.04 -10.08
C ARG A 170 15.12 1.25 -11.00
N ALA A 171 15.27 1.05 -12.31
CA ALA A 171 15.02 2.11 -13.30
C ALA A 171 13.57 2.62 -13.23
N LEU A 172 12.57 1.71 -13.14
CA LEU A 172 11.17 2.07 -12.98
C LEU A 172 10.92 2.94 -11.73
N LEU A 173 11.53 2.60 -10.58
CA LEU A 173 11.40 3.41 -9.37
C LEU A 173 11.86 4.86 -9.63
N ALA A 174 13.05 5.03 -10.21
CA ALA A 174 13.60 6.34 -10.52
C ALA A 174 12.76 7.13 -11.54
N GLU A 175 12.18 6.45 -12.54
CA GLU A 175 11.25 7.04 -13.51
C GLU A 175 9.93 7.48 -12.85
N THR A 176 9.45 6.74 -11.85
CA THR A 176 8.12 6.93 -11.26
C THR A 176 8.06 8.11 -10.30
N SER A 177 9.04 8.25 -9.39
CA SER A 177 9.01 9.28 -8.35
C SER A 177 10.41 9.60 -7.82
N ASP A 178 10.57 10.80 -7.28
CA ASP A 178 11.74 11.15 -6.46
C ASP A 178 11.56 10.73 -4.99
N ARG A 179 10.38 10.20 -4.63
CA ARG A 179 10.03 9.71 -3.29
C ARG A 179 9.44 8.31 -3.38
N ASN A 180 10.32 7.31 -3.39
CA ASN A 180 9.93 5.90 -3.43
C ASN A 180 10.06 5.29 -2.03
N TYR A 181 9.01 4.65 -1.58
CA TYR A 181 8.97 3.97 -0.28
C TYR A 181 8.81 2.47 -0.51
N VAL A 182 9.71 1.69 0.05
CA VAL A 182 9.56 0.24 0.12
C VAL A 182 8.93 -0.09 1.46
N TYR A 183 7.78 -0.70 1.43
CA TYR A 183 6.98 -1.13 2.57
C TYR A 183 6.63 -2.62 2.44
N HIS A 184 5.74 -3.14 3.26
CA HIS A 184 5.45 -4.57 3.36
C HIS A 184 6.71 -5.37 3.71
N ILE A 185 7.52 -4.78 4.60
CA ILE A 185 8.72 -5.39 5.16
C ILE A 185 8.36 -5.97 6.53
N PRO A 186 8.62 -7.27 6.80
CA PRO A 186 8.42 -7.82 8.13
C PRO A 186 9.34 -7.14 9.13
N ILE A 187 8.78 -6.58 10.19
CA ILE A 187 9.56 -6.07 11.31
C ILE A 187 9.53 -7.13 12.41
N ASP A 188 10.31 -8.17 12.26
CA ASP A 188 10.58 -9.08 13.36
C ASP A 188 12.08 -9.06 13.65
N GLU A 189 12.43 -9.05 14.92
CA GLU A 189 13.83 -8.97 15.37
C GLU A 189 14.70 -10.10 14.80
N LYS A 190 14.10 -11.19 14.38
CA LYS A 190 14.79 -12.38 13.85
C LYS A 190 14.88 -12.39 12.33
N ASP A 191 14.08 -11.56 11.65
CA ASP A 191 13.90 -11.56 10.18
C ASP A 191 13.78 -13.00 9.63
N VAL A 192 12.85 -13.76 10.19
CA VAL A 192 12.66 -15.19 9.87
C VAL A 192 12.45 -15.40 8.37
N CYS A 193 11.78 -14.46 7.70
CA CYS A 193 11.54 -14.52 6.26
C CYS A 193 12.75 -14.05 5.41
N GLY A 194 13.77 -13.43 6.03
CA GLY A 194 14.94 -12.89 5.34
C GLY A 194 14.67 -11.71 4.42
N ILE A 195 13.47 -11.13 4.47
CA ILE A 195 13.03 -10.05 3.57
C ILE A 195 13.70 -8.74 3.95
N CYS A 196 13.74 -8.40 5.24
CA CYS A 196 14.38 -7.18 5.75
C CYS A 196 15.84 -7.13 5.32
N ARG A 197 16.63 -8.15 5.69
CA ARG A 197 18.04 -8.26 5.29
C ARG A 197 18.26 -8.26 3.78
N LYS A 198 17.32 -8.80 3.00
CA LYS A 198 17.39 -8.74 1.53
C LYS A 198 17.21 -7.32 1.02
N CYS A 199 16.25 -6.57 1.57
CA CYS A 199 16.03 -5.16 1.23
C CYS A 199 17.24 -4.31 1.61
N GLU A 200 17.76 -4.43 2.82
CA GLU A 200 18.96 -3.72 3.31
C GLU A 200 20.18 -3.99 2.42
N ARG A 201 20.45 -5.25 2.09
CA ARG A 201 21.55 -5.61 1.17
C ARG A 201 21.41 -4.99 -0.20
N ASN A 202 20.19 -4.96 -0.77
CA ASN A 202 19.95 -4.34 -2.06
C ASN A 202 20.12 -2.82 -1.99
N MET A 203 19.62 -2.17 -0.94
CA MET A 203 19.81 -0.73 -0.70
C MET A 203 21.30 -0.37 -0.61
N ALA A 204 22.09 -1.13 0.14
CA ALA A 204 23.54 -0.92 0.26
C ALA A 204 24.25 -1.15 -1.09
N ARG A 205 23.94 -2.26 -1.78
CA ARG A 205 24.58 -2.67 -3.03
C ARG A 205 24.31 -1.72 -4.20
N PHE A 206 23.11 -1.18 -4.28
CA PHE A 206 22.62 -0.38 -5.41
C PHE A 206 22.27 1.05 -4.99
N SER A 207 22.98 1.58 -3.99
CA SER A 207 22.70 2.87 -3.37
C SER A 207 22.61 4.04 -4.36
N ALA A 208 23.45 4.05 -5.41
CA ALA A 208 23.40 5.07 -6.44
C ALA A 208 22.11 5.02 -7.27
N GLU A 209 21.64 3.81 -7.62
CA GLU A 209 20.40 3.61 -8.39
C GLU A 209 19.14 3.81 -7.52
N LEU A 210 19.27 3.61 -6.19
CA LEU A 210 18.19 3.66 -5.22
C LEU A 210 18.22 4.94 -4.37
N SER A 211 18.84 6.01 -4.83
CA SER A 211 18.97 7.28 -4.11
C SER A 211 17.63 7.95 -3.77
N THR A 212 16.57 7.63 -4.52
CA THR A 212 15.19 8.10 -4.28
C THR A 212 14.36 7.19 -3.40
N VAL A 213 14.94 6.06 -2.92
CA VAL A 213 14.22 5.01 -2.21
C VAL A 213 14.48 5.08 -0.71
N LYS A 214 13.42 4.89 0.09
CA LYS A 214 13.49 4.75 1.55
C LYS A 214 12.76 3.48 1.98
N LEU A 215 13.38 2.69 2.86
CA LEU A 215 12.72 1.56 3.51
C LEU A 215 11.85 2.07 4.66
N LEU A 216 10.64 1.54 4.78
CA LEU A 216 9.75 1.80 5.92
C LEU A 216 9.80 0.60 6.88
N GLU A 217 10.63 0.72 7.90
CA GLU A 217 10.98 -0.36 8.83
C GLU A 217 10.41 -0.15 10.24
N ALA A 218 9.54 0.84 10.42
CA ALA A 218 8.90 1.12 11.71
C ALA A 218 7.41 1.37 11.56
N TYR A 219 6.63 1.00 12.57
CA TYR A 219 5.18 1.21 12.64
C TYR A 219 4.80 1.92 13.95
N PRO A 220 4.00 3.00 13.90
CA PRO A 220 3.63 3.73 12.69
C PRO A 220 4.81 4.52 12.08
N SER A 221 4.78 4.72 10.76
CA SER A 221 5.68 5.65 10.06
C SER A 221 4.88 6.71 9.34
N GLU A 222 5.18 7.97 9.59
CA GLU A 222 4.49 9.14 9.03
C GLU A 222 5.30 9.78 7.90
N ILE A 223 4.62 10.09 6.80
CA ILE A 223 5.18 10.67 5.58
C ILE A 223 4.34 11.87 5.20
N VAL A 224 4.96 13.04 5.07
CA VAL A 224 4.30 14.26 4.59
C VAL A 224 4.65 14.45 3.11
N ILE A 225 3.62 14.53 2.26
CA ILE A 225 3.73 14.81 0.83
C ILE A 225 3.33 16.28 0.62
N GLU A 226 4.34 17.11 0.51
CA GLU A 226 4.23 18.56 0.27
C GLU A 226 4.09 18.88 -1.20
#